data_1bd69f9f6cede949953f6a9b9a6e18fe
#
_entry.id   1bd69f9f6cede949953f6a9b9a6e18fe
#
_cell.length_a   1.000
_cell.length_b   1.000
_cell.length_c   1.000
_cell.angle_alpha   90.00
_cell.angle_beta   90.00
_cell.angle_gamma   90.00
#
_symmetry.space_group_name_H-M   'P 1'
#
loop_
_entity.id
_entity.type
_entity.pdbx_description
1 polymer ?
#
loop_
_entity_poly.entity_id
_entity_poly.type
_entity_poly.pdbx_seq_one_letter_code
_entity_poly.pdbx_strand_id
1 'polypeptide(L)'
;LDDFADELHGPDFLALNPFGKVPAIDDDGLILFESGAIVSYLAEKSGKLMPEPAAERAKALQWAFAALDTVEGPLTEIASIDLFDADAEWAKLRRPALVELAHKRLEILSDTLSKTRYLLGNVFTYPDILMALAVRQIQHTTILETYPKVTAYLARCYERASWQTCFEAYSRRIQGAGAM
;
A
#
# COMPACT_ATOMS: atom_id res chain seq x y z
N LEU A 1 3.65 -0.13 20.98
CA LEU A 1 2.74 0.62 20.08
C LEU A 1 2.27 1.94 20.71
N ASP A 2 2.11 1.99 22.03
CA ASP A 2 1.64 3.18 22.73
C ASP A 2 2.69 4.30 22.74
N ASP A 3 3.96 3.97 22.91
CA ASP A 3 5.06 4.93 22.82
C ASP A 3 5.21 5.53 21.40
N PHE A 4 4.94 4.73 20.39
CA PHE A 4 4.99 5.17 18.99
C PHE A 4 3.85 6.14 18.64
N ALA A 5 2.66 5.96 19.23
CA ALA A 5 1.53 6.85 19.03
C ALA A 5 1.77 8.24 19.64
N ASP A 6 2.39 8.32 20.82
CA ASP A 6 2.75 9.57 21.48
C ASP A 6 3.82 10.35 20.70
N GLU A 7 4.82 9.66 20.16
CA GLU A 7 5.85 10.29 19.31
C GLU A 7 5.25 10.92 18.05
N LEU A 8 4.26 10.27 17.41
CA LEU A 8 3.62 10.76 16.18
C LEU A 8 2.80 12.05 16.40
N HIS A 9 2.38 12.33 17.63
CA HIS A 9 1.63 13.53 17.99
C HIS A 9 2.48 14.57 18.71
N GLY A 10 3.77 14.31 18.90
CA GLY A 10 4.73 15.27 19.41
C GLY A 10 5.03 16.40 18.40
N PRO A 11 5.42 17.60 18.91
CA PRO A 11 5.65 18.77 18.06
C PRO A 11 6.73 18.54 17.00
N ASP A 12 7.74 17.76 17.30
CA ASP A 12 8.84 17.47 16.38
C ASP A 12 8.38 16.65 15.18
N PHE A 13 7.57 15.61 15.41
CA PHE A 13 7.03 14.81 14.32
C PHE A 13 5.94 15.55 13.54
N LEU A 14 5.09 16.34 14.21
CA LEU A 14 4.07 17.17 13.55
C LEU A 14 4.67 18.25 12.66
N ALA A 15 5.90 18.69 12.93
CA ALA A 15 6.66 19.56 12.03
C ALA A 15 7.07 18.85 10.72
N LEU A 16 7.24 17.52 10.73
CA LEU A 16 7.53 16.70 9.55
C LEU A 16 6.26 16.32 8.80
N ASN A 17 5.23 15.89 9.53
CA ASN A 17 3.93 15.53 8.99
C ASN A 17 2.79 16.05 9.87
N PRO A 18 2.07 17.09 9.43
CA PRO A 18 1.01 17.72 10.22
C PRO A 18 -0.18 16.80 10.52
N PHE A 19 -0.30 15.67 9.81
CA PHE A 19 -1.35 14.65 10.06
C PHE A 19 -0.95 13.63 11.14
N GLY A 20 0.27 13.69 11.68
CA GLY A 20 0.75 12.77 12.70
C GLY A 20 0.78 11.31 12.22
N LYS A 21 1.11 11.08 10.94
CA LYS A 21 1.11 9.75 10.33
C LYS A 21 2.44 9.41 9.67
N VAL A 22 2.78 8.13 9.69
CA VAL A 22 3.87 7.58 8.90
C VAL A 22 3.35 7.11 7.52
N PRO A 23 4.20 7.16 6.47
CA PRO A 23 5.59 7.58 6.48
C PRO A 23 5.79 9.09 6.35
N ALA A 24 6.93 9.57 6.86
CA ALA A 24 7.52 10.86 6.53
C ALA A 24 9.01 10.66 6.30
N ILE A 25 9.63 11.46 5.43
CA ILE A 25 11.07 11.46 5.19
C ILE A 25 11.62 12.89 5.24
N ASP A 26 12.88 13.01 5.63
CA ASP A 26 13.73 14.17 5.41
C ASP A 26 14.91 13.73 4.52
N ASP A 27 15.01 14.35 3.35
CA ASP A 27 16.07 14.07 2.37
C ASP A 27 16.85 15.36 2.10
N ASP A 28 17.90 15.59 2.88
CA ASP A 28 18.73 16.79 2.84
C ASP A 28 17.93 18.10 3.01
N GLY A 29 16.97 18.11 3.91
CA GLY A 29 16.10 19.26 4.21
C GLY A 29 14.81 19.32 3.36
N LEU A 30 14.62 18.41 2.40
CA LEU A 30 13.33 18.21 1.74
C LEU A 30 12.48 17.27 2.57
N ILE A 31 11.50 17.82 3.26
CA ILE A 31 10.54 17.06 4.05
C ILE A 31 9.36 16.66 3.17
N LEU A 32 9.08 15.36 3.12
CA LEU A 32 7.93 14.81 2.40
C LEU A 32 7.14 13.86 3.30
N PHE A 33 5.84 13.93 3.21
CA PHE A 33 4.88 12.96 3.71
C PHE A 33 3.97 12.49 2.54
N GLU A 34 3.04 11.58 2.78
CA GLU A 34 2.28 10.78 1.81
C GLU A 34 3.14 9.73 1.11
N SER A 35 2.79 8.47 1.31
CA SER A 35 3.51 7.33 0.73
C SER A 35 3.65 7.42 -0.79
N GLY A 36 2.61 7.88 -1.48
CA GLY A 36 2.62 8.06 -2.94
C GLY A 36 3.60 9.13 -3.40
N ALA A 37 3.65 10.26 -2.69
CA ALA A 37 4.60 11.34 -2.98
C ALA A 37 6.04 10.90 -2.73
N ILE A 38 6.29 10.27 -1.59
CA ILE A 38 7.61 9.75 -1.20
C ILE A 38 8.14 8.75 -2.23
N VAL A 39 7.33 7.73 -2.57
CA VAL A 39 7.75 6.67 -3.49
C VAL A 39 7.97 7.22 -4.90
N SER A 40 7.12 8.15 -5.36
CA SER A 40 7.29 8.82 -6.65
C SER A 40 8.59 9.65 -6.71
N TYR A 41 8.83 10.44 -5.67
CA TYR A 41 10.07 11.23 -5.53
C TYR A 41 11.33 10.36 -5.54
N LEU A 42 11.35 9.30 -4.74
CA LEU A 42 12.48 8.37 -4.67
C LEU A 42 12.69 7.62 -5.99
N ALA A 43 11.62 7.26 -6.70
CA ALA A 43 11.71 6.65 -8.01
C ALA A 43 12.34 7.61 -9.03
N GLU A 44 11.96 8.88 -9.01
CA GLU A 44 12.56 9.91 -9.88
C GLU A 44 14.01 10.21 -9.51
N LYS A 45 14.30 10.47 -8.23
CA LYS A 45 15.66 10.76 -7.72
C LYS A 45 16.65 9.64 -8.04
N SER A 46 16.22 8.38 -7.92
CA SER A 46 17.09 7.23 -8.18
C SER A 46 17.24 6.89 -9.66
N GLY A 47 16.38 7.40 -10.55
CA GLY A 47 16.27 6.97 -11.94
C GLY A 47 15.80 5.52 -12.08
N LYS A 48 15.29 4.91 -11.00
CA LYS A 48 14.77 3.54 -10.98
C LYS A 48 13.27 3.57 -10.74
N LEU A 49 12.55 2.58 -11.27
CA LEU A 49 11.11 2.41 -11.06
C LEU A 49 10.22 3.54 -11.61
N MET A 50 10.78 4.57 -12.19
CA MET A 50 10.08 5.65 -12.90
C MET A 50 10.17 5.41 -14.40
N PRO A 51 9.07 5.34 -15.14
CA PRO A 51 9.13 5.29 -16.59
C PRO A 51 9.71 6.57 -17.19
N GLU A 52 10.49 6.47 -18.26
CA GLU A 52 11.11 7.64 -18.88
C GLU A 52 10.16 8.46 -19.76
N PRO A 53 9.36 7.86 -20.69
CA PRO A 53 8.47 8.64 -21.55
C PRO A 53 7.37 9.36 -20.75
N ALA A 54 7.10 10.62 -21.07
CA ALA A 54 6.10 11.43 -20.35
C ALA A 54 4.71 10.78 -20.30
N ALA A 55 4.29 10.11 -21.37
CA ALA A 55 3.02 9.39 -21.40
C ALA A 55 3.00 8.21 -20.42
N GLU A 56 4.09 7.48 -20.30
CA GLU A 56 4.20 6.37 -19.35
C GLU A 56 4.31 6.88 -17.89
N ARG A 57 4.95 8.02 -17.66
CA ARG A 57 4.95 8.70 -16.35
C ARG A 57 3.56 9.13 -15.93
N ALA A 58 2.74 9.63 -16.87
CA ALA A 58 1.35 9.97 -16.59
C ALA A 58 0.52 8.73 -16.24
N LYS A 59 0.74 7.59 -16.92
CA LYS A 59 0.11 6.31 -16.55
C LYS A 59 0.58 5.79 -15.19
N ALA A 60 1.87 5.97 -14.86
CA ALA A 60 2.38 5.61 -13.56
C ALA A 60 1.68 6.41 -12.46
N LEU A 61 1.54 7.72 -12.64
CA LEU A 61 0.80 8.57 -11.72
C LEU A 61 -0.67 8.16 -11.61
N GLN A 62 -1.33 7.85 -12.73
CA GLN A 62 -2.71 7.33 -12.75
C GLN A 62 -2.85 6.07 -11.90
N TRP A 63 -1.93 5.09 -12.05
CA TRP A 63 -1.97 3.86 -11.26
C TRP A 63 -1.61 4.07 -9.79
N ALA A 64 -0.76 5.04 -9.47
CA ALA A 64 -0.47 5.42 -8.08
C ALA A 64 -1.73 5.98 -7.39
N PHE A 65 -2.44 6.89 -8.03
CA PHE A 65 -3.73 7.38 -7.52
C PHE A 65 -4.79 6.28 -7.45
N ALA A 66 -4.86 5.40 -8.47
CA ALA A 66 -5.78 4.27 -8.45
C ALA A 66 -5.50 3.33 -7.27
N ALA A 67 -4.23 3.10 -6.93
CA ALA A 67 -3.86 2.29 -5.77
C ALA A 67 -4.32 2.93 -4.46
N LEU A 68 -3.99 4.20 -4.23
CA LEU A 68 -4.20 4.88 -2.94
C LEU A 68 -5.64 5.35 -2.71
N ASP A 69 -6.31 5.84 -3.76
CA ASP A 69 -7.66 6.40 -3.63
C ASP A 69 -8.75 5.37 -4.00
N THR A 70 -8.58 4.69 -5.14
CA THR A 70 -9.65 3.85 -5.67
C THR A 70 -9.66 2.44 -5.05
N VAL A 71 -8.49 1.84 -4.82
CA VAL A 71 -8.36 0.45 -4.39
C VAL A 71 -8.15 0.36 -2.88
N GLU A 72 -7.24 1.13 -2.31
CA GLU A 72 -6.85 1.01 -0.90
C GLU A 72 -8.00 1.30 0.06
N GLY A 73 -8.81 2.33 -0.19
CA GLY A 73 -9.85 2.78 0.73
C GLY A 73 -10.77 1.64 1.22
N PRO A 74 -11.51 0.96 0.33
CA PRO A 74 -12.39 -0.14 0.75
C PRO A 74 -11.63 -1.33 1.35
N LEU A 75 -10.40 -1.61 0.92
CA LEU A 75 -9.61 -2.72 1.46
C LEU A 75 -9.11 -2.44 2.88
N THR A 76 -8.67 -1.21 3.14
CA THR A 76 -8.27 -0.77 4.47
C THR A 76 -9.47 -0.74 5.43
N GLU A 77 -10.63 -0.31 4.96
CA GLU A 77 -11.85 -0.31 5.78
C GLU A 77 -12.28 -1.76 6.14
N ILE A 78 -12.18 -2.72 5.22
CA ILE A 78 -12.38 -4.14 5.51
C ILE A 78 -11.40 -4.62 6.58
N ALA A 79 -10.10 -4.33 6.40
CA ALA A 79 -9.08 -4.74 7.35
C ALA A 79 -9.29 -4.13 8.74
N SER A 80 -9.67 -2.85 8.81
CA SER A 80 -9.96 -2.16 10.07
C SER A 80 -11.16 -2.79 10.79
N ILE A 81 -12.24 -3.06 10.07
CA ILE A 81 -13.40 -3.75 10.61
C ILE A 81 -13.01 -5.12 11.16
N ASP A 82 -12.29 -5.92 10.38
CA ASP A 82 -11.95 -7.29 10.74
C ASP A 82 -11.00 -7.35 11.97
N LEU A 83 -10.14 -6.34 12.15
CA LEU A 83 -9.15 -6.32 13.22
C LEU A 83 -9.67 -5.66 14.51
N PHE A 84 -10.52 -4.63 14.40
CA PHE A 84 -10.85 -3.78 15.55
C PHE A 84 -12.34 -3.73 15.87
N ASP A 85 -13.23 -3.94 14.91
CA ASP A 85 -14.65 -3.67 15.03
C ASP A 85 -15.55 -4.84 14.60
N ALA A 86 -15.03 -6.07 14.51
CA ALA A 86 -15.72 -7.23 13.96
C ALA A 86 -17.09 -7.51 14.63
N ASP A 87 -17.21 -7.22 15.92
CA ASP A 87 -18.43 -7.45 16.69
C ASP A 87 -19.42 -6.28 16.67
N ALA A 88 -19.01 -5.11 16.17
CA ALA A 88 -19.84 -3.91 16.15
C ALA A 88 -21.00 -4.06 15.15
N GLU A 89 -22.22 -3.67 15.53
CA GLU A 89 -23.40 -3.79 14.68
C GLU A 89 -23.28 -2.98 13.37
N TRP A 90 -22.70 -1.76 13.45
CA TRP A 90 -22.46 -0.95 12.26
C TRP A 90 -21.49 -1.64 11.28
N ALA A 91 -20.47 -2.32 11.80
CA ALA A 91 -19.47 -3.02 11.01
C ALA A 91 -20.07 -4.21 10.25
N LYS A 92 -20.93 -4.99 10.91
CA LYS A 92 -21.66 -6.11 10.29
C LYS A 92 -22.56 -5.64 9.14
N LEU A 93 -23.15 -4.44 9.27
CA LEU A 93 -23.98 -3.85 8.21
C LEU A 93 -23.13 -3.26 7.06
N ARG A 94 -21.98 -2.68 7.39
CA ARG A 94 -21.12 -1.99 6.42
C ARG A 94 -20.27 -2.95 5.59
N ARG A 95 -19.69 -3.97 6.23
CA ARG A 95 -18.72 -4.89 5.63
C ARG A 95 -19.18 -5.55 4.32
N PRO A 96 -20.42 -6.06 4.15
CA PRO A 96 -20.85 -6.67 2.91
C PRO A 96 -20.74 -5.75 1.68
N ALA A 97 -21.12 -4.49 1.82
CA ALA A 97 -21.00 -3.51 0.74
C ALA A 97 -19.54 -3.18 0.38
N LEU A 98 -18.63 -3.20 1.36
CA LEU A 98 -17.20 -3.03 1.11
C LEU A 98 -16.62 -4.24 0.38
N VAL A 99 -17.01 -5.45 0.75
CA VAL A 99 -16.58 -6.69 0.07
C VAL A 99 -17.04 -6.69 -1.39
N GLU A 100 -18.29 -6.28 -1.66
CA GLU A 100 -18.77 -6.12 -3.03
C GLU A 100 -17.95 -5.09 -3.82
N LEU A 101 -17.62 -3.96 -3.20
CA LEU A 101 -16.77 -2.94 -3.80
C LEU A 101 -15.35 -3.44 -4.05
N ALA A 102 -14.77 -4.17 -3.10
CA ALA A 102 -13.46 -4.81 -3.23
C ALA A 102 -13.45 -5.77 -4.43
N HIS A 103 -14.45 -6.62 -4.58
CA HIS A 103 -14.57 -7.51 -5.74
C HIS A 103 -14.57 -6.73 -7.07
N LYS A 104 -15.35 -5.66 -7.18
CA LYS A 104 -15.36 -4.80 -8.38
C LYS A 104 -13.98 -4.21 -8.71
N ARG A 105 -13.20 -3.80 -7.70
CA ARG A 105 -11.85 -3.25 -7.90
C ARG A 105 -10.83 -4.32 -8.27
N LEU A 106 -10.90 -5.47 -7.61
CA LEU A 106 -10.00 -6.60 -7.87
C LEU A 106 -10.25 -7.26 -9.22
N GLU A 107 -11.48 -7.27 -9.73
CA GLU A 107 -11.81 -7.74 -11.07
C GLU A 107 -11.10 -6.89 -12.13
N ILE A 108 -11.20 -5.55 -12.05
CA ILE A 108 -10.51 -4.62 -12.96
C ILE A 108 -8.98 -4.82 -12.89
N LEU A 109 -8.44 -4.98 -11.68
CA LEU A 109 -7.02 -5.25 -11.49
C LEU A 109 -6.62 -6.60 -12.09
N SER A 110 -7.41 -7.65 -11.87
CA SER A 110 -7.20 -8.98 -12.45
C SER A 110 -7.22 -8.96 -13.98
N ASP A 111 -8.14 -8.23 -14.58
CA ASP A 111 -8.23 -8.06 -16.03
C ASP A 111 -6.98 -7.36 -16.59
N THR A 112 -6.49 -6.33 -15.91
CA THR A 112 -5.24 -5.66 -16.27
C THR A 112 -4.06 -6.63 -16.20
N LEU A 113 -3.92 -7.35 -15.09
CA LEU A 113 -2.84 -8.30 -14.85
C LEU A 113 -2.95 -9.60 -15.68
N SER A 114 -4.08 -9.82 -16.33
CA SER A 114 -4.22 -10.89 -17.33
C SER A 114 -3.45 -10.61 -18.62
N LYS A 115 -3.19 -9.33 -18.92
CA LYS A 115 -2.56 -8.83 -20.16
C LYS A 115 -1.11 -8.45 -19.94
N THR A 116 -0.72 -8.13 -18.71
CA THR A 116 0.59 -7.59 -18.36
C THR A 116 1.14 -8.23 -17.10
N ARG A 117 2.46 -8.23 -16.99
CA ARG A 117 3.15 -8.78 -15.80
C ARG A 117 3.01 -7.87 -14.58
N TYR A 118 3.00 -6.54 -14.81
CA TYR A 118 2.88 -5.47 -13.83
C TYR A 118 1.91 -4.41 -14.36
N LEU A 119 1.59 -3.40 -13.57
CA LEU A 119 0.58 -2.39 -13.90
C LEU A 119 0.86 -1.64 -15.22
N LEU A 120 2.14 -1.42 -15.54
CA LEU A 120 2.59 -0.71 -16.75
C LEU A 120 3.28 -1.63 -17.76
N GLY A 121 2.94 -2.91 -17.81
CA GLY A 121 3.50 -3.86 -18.76
C GLY A 121 4.41 -4.89 -18.09
N ASN A 122 5.64 -5.07 -18.61
CA ASN A 122 6.54 -6.12 -18.15
C ASN A 122 7.59 -5.66 -17.13
N VAL A 123 7.63 -4.35 -16.84
CA VAL A 123 8.61 -3.73 -15.95
C VAL A 123 7.92 -3.31 -14.65
N PHE A 124 8.52 -3.65 -13.53
CA PHE A 124 8.07 -3.22 -12.21
C PHE A 124 8.37 -1.74 -12.03
N THR A 125 7.37 -0.97 -11.62
CA THR A 125 7.43 0.48 -11.44
C THR A 125 6.91 0.88 -10.06
N TYR A 126 7.08 2.13 -9.66
CA TYR A 126 6.71 2.57 -8.31
C TYR A 126 5.22 2.37 -7.95
N PRO A 127 4.23 2.51 -8.86
CA PRO A 127 2.85 2.23 -8.51
C PRO A 127 2.58 0.75 -8.17
N ASP A 128 3.43 -0.19 -8.62
CA ASP A 128 3.32 -1.59 -8.21
C ASP A 128 3.62 -1.77 -6.71
N ILE A 129 4.46 -0.91 -6.12
CA ILE A 129 4.72 -0.90 -4.67
C ILE A 129 3.43 -0.53 -3.94
N LEU A 130 2.80 0.58 -4.35
CA LEU A 130 1.59 1.09 -3.73
C LEU A 130 0.43 0.12 -3.87
N MET A 131 0.22 -0.42 -5.07
CA MET A 131 -0.86 -1.40 -5.32
C MET A 131 -0.67 -2.69 -4.54
N ALA A 132 0.56 -3.21 -4.46
CA ALA A 132 0.84 -4.41 -3.68
C ALA A 132 0.56 -4.20 -2.18
N LEU A 133 0.89 -3.03 -1.64
CA LEU A 133 0.60 -2.68 -0.25
C LEU A 133 -0.90 -2.47 -0.01
N ALA A 134 -1.61 -1.81 -0.93
CA ALA A 134 -3.06 -1.65 -0.85
C ALA A 134 -3.78 -3.01 -0.83
N VAL A 135 -3.46 -3.90 -1.76
CA VAL A 135 -4.10 -5.23 -1.84
C VAL A 135 -3.70 -6.13 -0.65
N ARG A 136 -2.51 -5.96 -0.08
CA ARG A 136 -2.05 -6.70 1.09
C ARG A 136 -2.97 -6.51 2.31
N GLN A 137 -3.70 -5.41 2.43
CA GLN A 137 -4.60 -5.12 3.54
C GLN A 137 -5.62 -6.24 3.79
N ILE A 138 -6.07 -6.92 2.73
CA ILE A 138 -7.05 -8.01 2.84
C ILE A 138 -6.45 -9.41 2.71
N GLN A 139 -5.13 -9.56 2.87
CA GLN A 139 -4.43 -10.86 2.75
C GLN A 139 -4.87 -11.88 3.80
N HIS A 140 -5.45 -11.44 4.91
CA HIS A 140 -6.02 -12.27 5.97
C HIS A 140 -7.40 -12.84 5.62
N THR A 141 -8.01 -12.41 4.51
CA THR A 141 -9.34 -12.86 4.05
C THR A 141 -9.24 -13.86 2.91
N THR A 142 -10.36 -14.51 2.58
CA THR A 142 -10.48 -15.40 1.40
C THR A 142 -10.79 -14.66 0.10
N ILE A 143 -10.95 -13.33 0.11
CA ILE A 143 -11.34 -12.54 -1.06
C ILE A 143 -10.36 -12.73 -2.22
N LEU A 144 -9.06 -12.78 -1.93
CA LEU A 144 -8.00 -12.92 -2.95
C LEU A 144 -7.98 -14.29 -3.64
N GLU A 145 -8.57 -15.31 -3.05
CA GLU A 145 -8.64 -16.66 -3.65
C GLU A 145 -9.39 -16.66 -4.99
N THR A 146 -10.35 -15.74 -5.14
CA THR A 146 -11.12 -15.53 -6.38
C THR A 146 -10.27 -14.94 -7.51
N TYR A 147 -9.11 -14.34 -7.20
CA TYR A 147 -8.30 -13.57 -8.15
C TYR A 147 -6.87 -14.12 -8.31
N PRO A 148 -6.67 -15.29 -8.94
CA PRO A 148 -5.36 -15.92 -9.05
C PRO A 148 -4.32 -15.05 -9.80
N LYS A 149 -4.74 -14.15 -10.70
CA LYS A 149 -3.84 -13.21 -11.38
C LYS A 149 -3.31 -12.15 -10.43
N VAL A 150 -4.15 -11.66 -9.53
CA VAL A 150 -3.75 -10.70 -8.48
C VAL A 150 -2.82 -11.38 -7.48
N THR A 151 -3.16 -12.58 -7.03
CA THR A 151 -2.31 -13.38 -6.13
C THR A 151 -0.92 -13.65 -6.73
N ALA A 152 -0.87 -14.04 -8.01
CA ALA A 152 0.39 -14.25 -8.71
C ALA A 152 1.20 -12.96 -8.89
N TYR A 153 0.53 -11.82 -9.08
CA TYR A 153 1.16 -10.50 -9.12
C TYR A 153 1.77 -10.12 -7.76
N LEU A 154 1.03 -10.30 -6.66
CA LEU A 154 1.54 -10.06 -5.31
C LEU A 154 2.76 -10.94 -5.00
N ALA A 155 2.70 -12.22 -5.35
CA ALA A 155 3.85 -13.13 -5.19
C ALA A 155 5.10 -12.57 -5.88
N ARG A 156 4.99 -12.13 -7.13
CA ARG A 156 6.11 -11.51 -7.86
C ARG A 156 6.62 -10.22 -7.22
N CYS A 157 5.74 -9.41 -6.63
CA CYS A 157 6.15 -8.23 -5.88
C CYS A 157 6.92 -8.60 -4.61
N TYR A 158 6.47 -9.63 -3.90
CA TYR A 158 7.05 -10.10 -2.64
C TYR A 158 8.36 -10.88 -2.82
N GLU A 159 8.58 -11.51 -3.97
CA GLU A 159 9.85 -12.18 -4.32
C GLU A 159 11.01 -11.19 -4.54
N ARG A 160 10.76 -9.90 -4.67
CA ARG A 160 11.83 -8.90 -4.86
C ARG A 160 12.70 -8.80 -3.61
N ALA A 161 14.03 -8.78 -3.81
CA ALA A 161 14.99 -8.71 -2.71
C ALA A 161 14.75 -7.51 -1.77
N SER A 162 14.38 -6.36 -2.32
CA SER A 162 14.03 -5.17 -1.54
C SER A 162 12.81 -5.40 -0.63
N TRP A 163 11.79 -6.11 -1.12
CA TRP A 163 10.64 -6.47 -0.31
C TRP A 163 11.05 -7.38 0.85
N GLN A 164 11.82 -8.43 0.57
CA GLN A 164 12.27 -9.39 1.59
C GLN A 164 13.06 -8.68 2.69
N THR A 165 14.02 -7.83 2.32
CA THR A 165 14.81 -7.05 3.28
C THR A 165 13.94 -6.14 4.15
N CYS A 166 13.00 -5.41 3.55
CA CYS A 166 12.10 -4.53 4.29
C CYS A 166 11.15 -5.32 5.20
N PHE A 167 10.61 -6.44 4.72
CA PHE A 167 9.69 -7.26 5.48
C PHE A 167 10.38 -7.95 6.67
N GLU A 168 11.61 -8.42 6.52
CA GLU A 168 12.41 -8.96 7.63
C GLU A 168 12.71 -7.90 8.68
N ALA A 169 13.06 -6.68 8.27
CA ALA A 169 13.32 -5.57 9.19
C ALA A 169 12.04 -5.19 9.98
N TYR A 170 10.91 -5.13 9.30
CA TYR A 170 9.61 -4.87 9.91
C TYR A 170 9.20 -5.96 10.90
N SER A 171 9.33 -7.24 10.50
CA SER A 171 8.97 -8.39 11.36
C SER A 171 9.81 -8.45 12.63
N ARG A 172 11.12 -8.17 12.53
CA ARG A 172 12.01 -8.10 13.69
C ARG A 172 11.59 -7.00 14.67
N ARG A 173 11.17 -5.85 14.16
CA ARG A 173 10.73 -4.72 14.99
C ARG A 173 9.44 -5.04 15.75
N ILE A 174 8.46 -5.66 15.10
CA ILE A 174 7.20 -6.06 15.78
C ILE A 174 7.46 -7.13 16.84
N GLN A 175 8.28 -8.13 16.55
CA GLN A 175 8.62 -9.18 17.51
C GLN A 175 9.38 -8.61 18.73
N GLY A 176 10.25 -7.62 18.51
CA GLY A 176 10.94 -6.92 19.58
C GLY A 176 10.02 -6.04 20.45
N ALA A 177 9.00 -5.44 19.88
CA ALA A 177 8.03 -4.62 20.61
C ALA A 177 7.01 -5.46 21.42
N GLY A 178 6.78 -6.72 21.05
CA GLY A 178 5.90 -7.63 21.81
C GLY A 178 6.60 -8.37 22.96
N ALA A 179 7.91 -8.12 23.17
CA ALA A 179 8.72 -8.78 24.21
C ALA A 179 9.02 -7.85 25.42
N MET A 180 8.46 -6.65 25.47
CA MET A 180 8.44 -5.74 26.63
C MET A 180 7.02 -5.65 27.17
#